data_ac9ebe8064850318901481365574a5cf
#
_entry.id   ac9ebe8064850318901481365574a5cf
#
_cell.length_a   1.000
_cell.length_b   1.000
_cell.length_c   1.000
_cell.angle_alpha   90.00
_cell.angle_beta   90.00
_cell.angle_gamma   90.00
#
_symmetry.space_group_name_H-M   'P 1'
#
loop_
_entity.id
_entity.type
_entity.pdbx_description
1 polymer ?
#
loop_
_entity_poly.entity_id
_entity_poly.type
_entity_poly.pdbx_seq_one_letter_code
_entity_poly.pdbx_strand_id
1 'polypeptide(L)'
;AVCDDARNIVNRIAPHTVKLAFMSPPYANILNRERKNKSRRGDLRENDQFGKVEQYSQDPNDLGTLSADEFELAISEIFKGMMPVFEEKAHILINITDAWIDGKRVPLHINIINAMRAAGYEFRNTIIWDRRNLVNKIGIFGWPSSYITMGTTFEYILDFTIPPTPKISKKK
;
A
#
# COMPACT_ATOMS: atom_id res chain seq x y z
N ALA A 1 -5.78 -18.96 11.21
CA ALA A 1 -5.90 -17.97 10.14
C ALA A 1 -7.33 -17.98 9.60
N VAL A 2 -7.87 -16.83 9.27
CA VAL A 2 -9.20 -16.67 8.66
C VAL A 2 -8.99 -16.03 7.29
N CYS A 3 -9.58 -16.61 6.25
CA CYS A 3 -9.63 -16.03 4.92
C CYS A 3 -10.99 -15.34 4.77
N ASP A 4 -10.98 -14.01 4.73
CA ASP A 4 -12.19 -13.19 4.61
C ASP A 4 -11.82 -11.80 4.06
N ASP A 5 -12.81 -11.05 3.60
CA ASP A 5 -12.64 -9.65 3.24
C ASP A 5 -12.34 -8.81 4.49
N ALA A 6 -11.38 -7.91 4.40
CA ALA A 6 -11.00 -7.03 5.50
C ALA A 6 -12.16 -6.15 6.01
N ARG A 7 -13.15 -5.87 5.17
CA ARG A 7 -14.38 -5.15 5.54
C ARG A 7 -15.20 -5.88 6.60
N ASN A 8 -15.04 -7.20 6.68
CA ASN A 8 -15.76 -8.07 7.61
C ASN A 8 -15.09 -8.24 8.98
N ILE A 9 -13.95 -7.57 9.20
CA ILE A 9 -13.12 -7.79 10.40
C ILE A 9 -13.89 -7.54 11.71
N VAL A 10 -14.80 -6.59 11.73
CA VAL A 10 -15.62 -6.27 12.91
C VAL A 10 -16.56 -7.40 13.32
N ASN A 11 -16.83 -8.35 12.41
CA ASN A 11 -17.61 -9.55 12.69
C ASN A 11 -16.74 -10.72 13.19
N ARG A 12 -15.43 -10.56 13.16
CA ARG A 12 -14.45 -11.61 13.48
C ARG A 12 -13.63 -11.32 14.72
N ILE A 13 -13.43 -10.05 15.04
CA ILE A 13 -12.57 -9.59 16.12
C ILE A 13 -13.40 -8.74 17.08
N ALA A 14 -13.27 -9.02 18.37
CA ALA A 14 -13.97 -8.26 19.40
C ALA A 14 -13.53 -6.78 19.40
N PRO A 15 -14.42 -5.84 19.70
CA PRO A 15 -14.08 -4.42 19.78
C PRO A 15 -12.95 -4.15 20.79
N HIS A 16 -12.10 -3.20 20.47
CA HIS A 16 -11.02 -2.70 21.35
C HIS A 16 -10.07 -3.78 21.87
N THR A 17 -9.70 -4.76 21.01
CA THR A 17 -8.76 -5.83 21.39
C THR A 17 -7.47 -5.85 20.59
N VAL A 18 -7.40 -5.10 19.49
CA VAL A 18 -6.22 -5.07 18.62
C VAL A 18 -5.29 -3.94 19.04
N LYS A 19 -4.06 -4.28 19.46
CA LYS A 19 -3.00 -3.33 19.84
C LYS A 19 -2.05 -3.00 18.70
N LEU A 20 -1.88 -3.94 17.79
CA LEU A 20 -0.98 -3.83 16.66
C LEU A 20 -1.59 -4.49 15.44
N ALA A 21 -1.66 -3.77 14.34
CA ALA A 21 -1.91 -4.31 13.02
C ALA A 21 -0.70 -4.03 12.12
N PHE A 22 -0.27 -5.02 11.36
CA PHE A 22 0.75 -4.88 10.32
C PHE A 22 0.20 -5.47 9.03
N MET A 23 0.22 -4.68 7.96
CA MET A 23 -0.34 -5.10 6.68
C MET A 23 0.34 -4.45 5.49
N SER A 24 0.15 -5.08 4.32
CA SER A 24 0.55 -4.55 3.03
C SER A 24 -0.64 -4.74 2.08
N PRO A 25 -1.46 -3.71 1.86
CA PRO A 25 -2.59 -3.80 0.93
C PRO A 25 -2.08 -3.97 -0.51
N PRO A 26 -2.90 -4.47 -1.44
CA PRO A 26 -2.58 -4.38 -2.86
C PRO A 26 -2.26 -2.93 -3.26
N TYR A 27 -1.28 -2.72 -4.15
CA TYR A 27 -0.78 -1.38 -4.46
C TYR A 27 -1.55 -0.77 -5.64
N ALA A 28 -2.85 -0.60 -5.52
CA ALA A 28 -3.72 -0.16 -6.61
C ALA A 28 -3.47 -1.01 -7.90
N ASN A 29 -3.72 -0.47 -9.06
CA ASN A 29 -3.60 -1.16 -10.35
C ASN A 29 -2.13 -1.36 -10.83
N ILE A 30 -1.19 -1.59 -9.92
CA ILE A 30 0.24 -1.76 -10.27
C ILE A 30 0.51 -2.99 -11.13
N LEU A 31 -0.31 -4.03 -10.99
CA LEU A 31 -0.12 -5.31 -11.70
C LEU A 31 -0.69 -5.32 -13.11
N ASN A 32 -1.59 -4.39 -13.44
CA ASN A 32 -2.21 -4.30 -14.77
C ASN A 32 -1.28 -3.68 -15.82
N ARG A 33 0.00 -4.03 -15.80
CA ARG A 33 0.97 -3.55 -16.76
C ARG A 33 1.14 -4.54 -17.91
N GLU A 34 0.95 -4.07 -19.13
CA GLU A 34 1.65 -4.70 -20.25
C GLU A 34 3.16 -4.47 -20.06
N ARG A 35 3.89 -5.51 -19.71
CA ARG A 35 5.35 -5.46 -19.72
C ARG A 35 5.83 -5.43 -21.17
N LYS A 36 5.94 -4.25 -21.75
CA LYS A 36 6.61 -4.05 -23.04
C LYS A 36 8.13 -4.14 -22.85
N ASN A 37 8.62 -5.30 -22.45
CA ASN A 37 10.06 -5.58 -22.44
C ASN A 37 10.50 -5.96 -23.88
N LYS A 38 10.50 -5.00 -24.77
CA LYS A 38 11.29 -5.10 -25.99
C LYS A 38 12.73 -4.76 -25.63
N SER A 39 13.47 -5.74 -25.09
CA SER A 39 14.92 -5.64 -25.08
C SER A 39 15.39 -5.59 -26.55
N ARG A 40 16.31 -4.67 -26.88
CA ARG A 40 16.94 -4.61 -28.20
C ARG A 40 17.73 -5.88 -28.57
N ARG A 41 17.96 -6.77 -27.62
CA ARG A 41 18.55 -8.10 -27.77
C ARG A 41 17.47 -9.12 -27.50
N GLY A 42 16.68 -9.45 -28.54
CA GLY A 42 15.60 -10.44 -28.50
C GLY A 42 16.01 -11.83 -28.01
N ASP A 43 17.31 -12.07 -27.94
CA ASP A 43 17.89 -13.41 -27.71
C ASP A 43 18.30 -13.66 -26.26
N LEU A 44 18.20 -12.71 -25.35
CA LEU A 44 18.71 -12.83 -23.97
C LEU A 44 17.64 -13.04 -22.91
N ARG A 45 16.37 -13.14 -23.24
CA ARG A 45 15.29 -13.43 -22.30
C ARG A 45 14.30 -14.42 -22.89
N GLU A 46 14.71 -15.65 -23.01
CA GLU A 46 13.81 -16.82 -23.12
C GLU A 46 12.97 -17.05 -21.84
N ASN A 47 12.77 -16.04 -21.02
CA ASN A 47 11.89 -16.14 -19.88
C ASN A 47 10.51 -15.57 -20.23
N ASP A 48 9.80 -16.24 -21.10
CA ASP A 48 8.35 -16.16 -21.25
C ASP A 48 7.60 -16.54 -19.94
N GLN A 49 8.34 -17.03 -18.94
CA GLN A 49 7.84 -17.29 -17.59
C GLN A 49 7.43 -16.01 -16.84
N PHE A 50 7.85 -14.84 -17.28
CA PHE A 50 7.30 -13.57 -16.82
C PHE A 50 6.20 -13.05 -17.75
N GLY A 51 5.33 -13.94 -18.20
CA GLY A 51 4.05 -13.61 -18.79
C GLY A 51 3.32 -12.52 -17.98
N LYS A 52 2.22 -12.02 -18.47
CA LYS A 52 1.39 -11.04 -17.76
C LYS A 52 1.45 -11.31 -16.26
N VAL A 53 1.86 -10.31 -15.47
CA VAL A 53 1.67 -10.41 -14.03
C VAL A 53 0.16 -10.41 -13.85
N GLU A 54 -0.40 -11.56 -13.53
CA GLU A 54 -1.82 -11.71 -13.31
C GLU A 54 -2.21 -10.85 -12.11
N GLN A 55 -3.35 -10.21 -12.20
CA GLN A 55 -3.95 -9.52 -11.06
C GLN A 55 -4.26 -10.54 -9.96
N TYR A 56 -4.31 -10.11 -8.71
CA TYR A 56 -4.61 -10.98 -7.59
C TYR A 56 -5.99 -11.64 -7.73
N SER A 57 -6.96 -10.92 -8.29
CA SER A 57 -8.28 -11.44 -8.59
C SER A 57 -8.96 -10.68 -9.74
N GLN A 58 -10.13 -11.17 -10.16
CA GLN A 58 -11.04 -10.48 -11.10
C GLN A 58 -12.21 -9.83 -10.35
N ASP A 59 -12.20 -9.83 -9.02
CA ASP A 59 -13.25 -9.24 -8.20
C ASP A 59 -13.18 -7.70 -8.35
N PRO A 60 -14.28 -7.03 -8.71
CA PRO A 60 -14.32 -5.57 -8.79
C PRO A 60 -14.06 -4.87 -7.45
N ASN A 61 -14.18 -5.58 -6.34
CA ASN A 61 -13.85 -5.08 -5.01
C ASN A 61 -12.36 -5.24 -4.65
N ASP A 62 -11.56 -5.87 -5.50
CA ASP A 62 -10.12 -6.01 -5.29
C ASP A 62 -9.42 -4.67 -5.42
N LEU A 63 -8.76 -4.24 -4.35
CA LEU A 63 -7.98 -2.99 -4.34
C LEU A 63 -6.91 -2.94 -5.44
N GLY A 64 -6.44 -4.11 -5.90
CA GLY A 64 -5.46 -4.24 -6.98
C GLY A 64 -6.01 -3.91 -8.37
N THR A 65 -7.32 -3.68 -8.52
CA THR A 65 -7.94 -3.28 -9.79
C THR A 65 -8.21 -1.78 -9.89
N LEU A 66 -8.14 -1.07 -8.77
CA LEU A 66 -8.56 0.33 -8.63
C LEU A 66 -7.50 1.31 -9.16
N SER A 67 -7.94 2.43 -9.69
CA SER A 67 -7.08 3.60 -9.91
C SER A 67 -6.51 4.12 -8.58
N ALA A 68 -5.52 4.99 -8.64
CA ALA A 68 -4.92 5.54 -7.41
C ALA A 68 -5.91 6.32 -6.55
N ASP A 69 -6.82 7.07 -7.16
CA ASP A 69 -7.83 7.86 -6.45
C ASP A 69 -8.93 6.97 -5.85
N GLU A 70 -9.41 5.98 -6.60
CA GLU A 70 -10.37 4.99 -6.09
C GLU A 70 -9.76 4.14 -4.96
N PHE A 71 -8.47 3.80 -5.08
CA PHE A 71 -7.72 3.10 -4.05
C PHE A 71 -7.67 3.91 -2.74
N GLU A 72 -7.39 5.23 -2.82
CA GLU A 72 -7.36 6.12 -1.65
C GLU A 72 -8.72 6.13 -0.94
N LEU A 73 -9.81 6.27 -1.70
CA LEU A 73 -11.17 6.25 -1.14
C LEU A 73 -11.50 4.90 -0.50
N ALA A 74 -11.22 3.80 -1.19
CA ALA A 74 -11.50 2.45 -0.70
C ALA A 74 -10.72 2.13 0.58
N ILE A 75 -9.44 2.51 0.66
CA ILE A 75 -8.62 2.38 1.87
C ILE A 75 -9.25 3.17 3.02
N SER A 76 -9.67 4.43 2.77
CA SER A 76 -10.31 5.25 3.80
C SER A 76 -11.57 4.59 4.36
N GLU A 77 -12.44 4.05 3.50
CA GLU A 77 -13.68 3.38 3.90
C GLU A 77 -13.40 2.09 4.71
N ILE A 78 -12.46 1.25 4.23
CA ILE A 78 -12.07 0.02 4.91
C ILE A 78 -11.56 0.33 6.32
N PHE A 79 -10.61 1.24 6.44
CA PHE A 79 -10.01 1.56 7.75
C PHE A 79 -10.99 2.27 8.68
N LYS A 80 -11.88 3.09 8.17
CA LYS A 80 -12.98 3.66 8.95
C LYS A 80 -13.87 2.57 9.54
N GLY A 81 -14.19 1.54 8.76
CA GLY A 81 -14.95 0.37 9.20
C GLY A 81 -14.18 -0.49 10.22
N MET A 82 -12.85 -0.55 10.12
CA MET A 82 -11.98 -1.33 11.03
C MET A 82 -11.75 -0.65 12.38
N MET A 83 -11.96 0.64 12.50
CA MET A 83 -11.61 1.42 13.71
C MET A 83 -12.12 0.81 15.03
N PRO A 84 -13.35 0.26 15.11
CA PRO A 84 -13.86 -0.28 16.36
C PRO A 84 -13.07 -1.45 16.94
N VAL A 85 -12.28 -2.19 16.16
CA VAL A 85 -11.52 -3.35 16.68
C VAL A 85 -10.24 -2.94 17.41
N PHE A 86 -9.75 -1.73 17.18
CA PHE A 86 -8.50 -1.25 17.73
C PHE A 86 -8.66 -0.67 19.16
N GLU A 87 -7.67 -0.91 19.99
CA GLU A 87 -7.53 -0.23 21.30
C GLU A 87 -7.10 1.23 21.11
N GLU A 88 -7.31 2.07 22.12
CA GLU A 88 -6.68 3.40 22.17
C GLU A 88 -5.15 3.26 22.07
N LYS A 89 -4.54 4.11 21.25
CA LYS A 89 -3.10 4.12 20.99
C LYS A 89 -2.56 2.85 20.32
N ALA A 90 -3.42 2.02 19.74
CA ALA A 90 -2.98 0.93 18.88
C ALA A 90 -2.07 1.45 17.76
N HIS A 91 -1.11 0.64 17.35
CA HIS A 91 -0.26 0.91 16.20
C HIS A 91 -0.80 0.20 14.95
N ILE A 92 -0.99 0.94 13.88
CA ILE A 92 -1.39 0.42 12.59
C ILE A 92 -0.26 0.71 11.61
N LEU A 93 0.48 -0.34 11.26
CA LEU A 93 1.65 -0.27 10.38
C LEU A 93 1.25 -0.72 8.98
N ILE A 94 1.41 0.17 8.00
CA ILE A 94 1.09 -0.12 6.61
C ILE A 94 2.36 -0.08 5.77
N ASN A 95 2.74 -1.22 5.21
CA ASN A 95 3.83 -1.32 4.26
C ASN A 95 3.34 -0.97 2.85
N ILE A 96 3.99 -0.03 2.19
CA ILE A 96 3.64 0.46 0.86
C ILE A 96 4.88 0.97 0.12
N THR A 97 4.86 0.94 -1.19
CA THR A 97 5.86 1.60 -2.03
C THR A 97 5.20 2.45 -3.10
N ASP A 98 5.93 3.44 -3.58
CA ASP A 98 5.50 4.21 -4.74
C ASP A 98 5.57 3.36 -6.00
N ALA A 99 4.63 3.55 -6.89
CA ALA A 99 4.46 2.73 -8.07
C ALA A 99 4.43 3.54 -9.36
N TRP A 100 4.76 2.88 -10.46
CA TRP A 100 4.45 3.36 -11.79
C TRP A 100 3.08 2.82 -12.19
N ILE A 101 2.10 3.69 -12.35
CA ILE A 101 0.75 3.37 -12.80
C ILE A 101 0.48 4.20 -14.05
N ASP A 102 0.09 3.56 -15.14
CA ASP A 102 -0.20 4.19 -16.44
C ASP A 102 0.89 5.16 -16.92
N GLY A 103 2.14 4.75 -16.76
CA GLY A 103 3.31 5.53 -17.20
C GLY A 103 3.65 6.74 -16.31
N LYS A 104 3.01 6.90 -15.16
CA LYS A 104 3.28 7.96 -14.18
C LYS A 104 3.77 7.37 -12.87
N ARG A 105 4.67 8.08 -12.19
CA ARG A 105 5.06 7.75 -10.82
C ARG A 105 3.97 8.25 -9.87
N VAL A 106 3.34 7.32 -9.17
CA VAL A 106 2.30 7.61 -8.18
C VAL A 106 2.87 7.44 -6.78
N PRO A 107 2.84 8.47 -5.94
CA PRO A 107 3.33 8.40 -4.56
C PRO A 107 2.28 7.76 -3.65
N LEU A 108 2.10 6.44 -3.74
CA LEU A 108 1.05 5.71 -3.01
C LEU A 108 1.15 5.87 -1.49
N HIS A 109 2.35 6.14 -0.95
CA HIS A 109 2.50 6.44 0.46
C HIS A 109 1.73 7.69 0.89
N ILE A 110 1.64 8.71 0.02
CA ILE A 110 0.84 9.91 0.28
C ILE A 110 -0.66 9.58 0.24
N ASN A 111 -1.12 8.78 -0.75
CA ASN A 111 -2.51 8.34 -0.81
C ASN A 111 -2.92 7.58 0.47
N ILE A 112 -2.06 6.69 0.99
CA ILE A 112 -2.31 6.00 2.26
C ILE A 112 -2.40 7.00 3.42
N ILE A 113 -1.50 7.97 3.52
CA ILE A 113 -1.54 8.98 4.59
C ILE A 113 -2.85 9.76 4.54
N ASN A 114 -3.27 10.20 3.35
CA ASN A 114 -4.52 10.94 3.17
C ASN A 114 -5.73 10.08 3.54
N ALA A 115 -5.79 8.84 3.03
CA ALA A 115 -6.87 7.89 3.30
C ALA A 115 -7.03 7.61 4.79
N MET A 116 -5.93 7.33 5.50
CA MET A 116 -5.93 7.04 6.93
C MET A 116 -6.37 8.25 7.76
N ARG A 117 -5.91 9.45 7.40
CA ARG A 117 -6.34 10.69 8.05
C ARG A 117 -7.83 10.96 7.83
N ALA A 118 -8.33 10.74 6.62
CA ALA A 118 -9.76 10.85 6.29
C ALA A 118 -10.60 9.81 7.06
N ALA A 119 -10.04 8.63 7.32
CA ALA A 119 -10.65 7.59 8.15
C ALA A 119 -10.63 7.91 9.66
N GLY A 120 -9.92 8.96 10.10
CA GLY A 120 -9.86 9.40 11.50
C GLY A 120 -8.63 8.91 12.27
N TYR A 121 -7.64 8.35 11.61
CA TYR A 121 -6.37 7.94 12.24
C TYR A 121 -5.37 9.10 12.29
N GLU A 122 -4.51 9.10 13.29
CA GLU A 122 -3.39 10.03 13.40
C GLU A 122 -2.12 9.41 12.81
N PHE A 123 -1.48 10.12 11.89
CA PHE A 123 -0.17 9.73 11.36
C PHE A 123 0.91 10.03 12.39
N ARG A 124 1.75 9.05 12.69
CA ARG A 124 2.80 9.17 13.71
C ARG A 124 4.20 9.22 13.12
N ASN A 125 4.52 8.28 12.24
CA ASN A 125 5.90 8.14 11.78
C ASN A 125 5.99 7.42 10.43
N THR A 126 7.15 7.57 9.79
CA THR A 126 7.56 6.78 8.62
C THR A 126 8.83 6.02 8.96
N ILE A 127 8.80 4.71 8.77
CA ILE A 127 9.96 3.84 8.85
C ILE A 127 10.35 3.50 7.41
N ILE A 128 11.63 3.60 7.10
CA ILE A 128 12.17 3.18 5.80
C ILE A 128 12.68 1.75 5.92
N TRP A 129 12.04 0.85 5.18
CA TRP A 129 12.52 -0.51 5.04
C TRP A 129 13.50 -0.60 3.87
N ASP A 130 14.77 -0.64 4.18
CA ASP A 130 15.83 -0.79 3.18
C ASP A 130 15.84 -2.22 2.62
N ARG A 131 15.66 -2.34 1.32
CA ARG A 131 15.60 -3.62 0.59
C ARG A 131 16.82 -3.86 -0.30
N ARG A 132 17.91 -3.14 -0.12
CA ARG A 132 19.11 -3.28 -0.97
C ARG A 132 19.63 -4.71 -1.03
N ASN A 133 19.51 -5.46 0.04
CA ASN A 133 19.91 -6.86 0.09
C ASN A 133 18.95 -7.83 -0.59
N LEU A 134 17.72 -7.39 -0.89
CA LEU A 134 16.66 -8.20 -1.50
C LEU A 134 16.51 -7.90 -3.00
N VAL A 135 17.06 -6.79 -3.47
CA VAL A 135 16.96 -6.35 -4.88
C VAL A 135 18.30 -6.57 -5.53
N ASN A 136 18.39 -7.56 -6.40
CA ASN A 136 19.66 -8.02 -6.99
C ASN A 136 20.43 -6.97 -7.78
N LYS A 137 19.83 -5.89 -8.25
CA LYS A 137 20.54 -4.77 -8.89
C LYS A 137 19.70 -3.51 -8.76
N ILE A 138 20.23 -2.54 -8.04
CA ILE A 138 19.77 -1.17 -8.12
C ILE A 138 20.20 -0.67 -9.48
N GLY A 139 19.23 -0.41 -10.35
CA GLY A 139 19.51 0.05 -11.69
C GLY A 139 19.17 1.52 -11.87
N ILE A 140 20.00 2.18 -12.63
CA ILE A 140 19.59 3.37 -13.36
C ILE A 140 18.95 2.83 -14.64
N PHE A 141 17.69 3.14 -14.86
CA PHE A 141 16.95 2.69 -16.05
C PHE A 141 16.75 3.88 -17.00
N GLY A 142 16.82 3.62 -18.29
CA GLY A 142 16.61 4.63 -19.32
C GLY A 142 17.86 4.88 -20.16
N TRP A 143 17.77 5.88 -21.03
CA TRP A 143 18.85 6.30 -21.91
C TRP A 143 19.23 7.74 -21.61
N PRO A 144 20.52 8.09 -21.55
CA PRO A 144 20.95 9.45 -21.25
C PRO A 144 20.38 10.52 -22.18
N SER A 145 20.00 10.12 -23.39
CA SER A 145 19.42 11.01 -24.40
C SER A 145 17.90 11.23 -24.28
N SER A 146 17.20 10.44 -23.44
CA SER A 146 15.73 10.54 -23.32
C SER A 146 15.26 10.74 -21.90
N TYR A 147 15.59 9.81 -21.01
CA TYR A 147 15.23 9.89 -19.60
C TYR A 147 16.10 8.95 -18.77
N ILE A 148 16.26 9.27 -17.50
CA ILE A 148 16.91 8.41 -16.52
C ILE A 148 15.93 8.20 -15.36
N THR A 149 15.70 6.95 -15.00
CA THR A 149 14.91 6.58 -13.83
C THR A 149 15.78 5.81 -12.86
N MET A 150 15.85 6.28 -11.63
CA MET A 150 16.51 5.55 -10.54
C MET A 150 15.56 4.51 -9.93
N GLY A 151 16.04 3.29 -9.72
CA GLY A 151 15.30 2.25 -9.04
C GLY A 151 15.10 2.56 -7.56
N THR A 152 13.92 2.27 -7.04
CA THR A 152 13.62 2.39 -5.61
C THR A 152 14.08 1.12 -4.90
N THR A 153 14.85 1.26 -3.82
CA THR A 153 15.44 0.16 -3.05
C THR A 153 14.89 0.05 -1.64
N PHE A 154 13.81 0.75 -1.37
CA PHE A 154 13.17 0.78 -0.06
C PHE A 154 11.65 0.76 -0.23
N GLU A 155 10.98 0.43 0.86
CA GLU A 155 9.55 0.61 1.03
C GLU A 155 9.28 1.47 2.27
N TYR A 156 8.11 2.06 2.33
CA TYR A 156 7.65 2.80 3.50
C TYR A 156 6.86 1.86 4.42
N ILE A 157 7.11 1.95 5.72
CA ILE A 157 6.19 1.43 6.73
C ILE A 157 5.64 2.66 7.44
N LEU A 158 4.40 2.95 7.20
CA LEU A 158 3.68 4.11 7.74
C LEU A 158 3.01 3.71 9.04
N ASP A 159 3.29 4.43 10.12
CA ASP A 159 2.74 4.18 11.46
C ASP A 159 1.61 5.17 11.76
N PHE A 160 0.45 4.61 12.07
CA PHE A 160 -0.74 5.34 12.46
C PHE A 160 -1.23 4.88 13.83
N THR A 161 -2.03 5.73 14.48
CA THR A 161 -2.70 5.40 15.74
C THR A 161 -4.11 5.97 15.78
N ILE A 162 -4.92 5.47 16.71
CA ILE A 162 -6.21 6.07 17.02
C ILE A 162 -5.96 7.24 17.95
N PRO A 163 -6.43 8.46 17.62
CA PRO A 163 -6.29 9.59 18.50
C PRO A 163 -7.01 9.33 19.83
N PRO A 164 -6.47 9.79 20.98
CA PRO A 164 -7.13 9.61 22.25
C PRO A 164 -8.48 10.35 22.27
N THR A 165 -9.48 9.73 22.88
CA THR A 165 -10.78 10.39 23.08
C THR A 165 -10.57 11.70 23.84
N PRO A 166 -11.10 12.85 23.36
CA PRO A 166 -10.96 14.12 24.05
C PRO A 166 -11.47 14.00 25.48
N LYS A 167 -10.62 14.21 26.48
CA LYS A 167 -11.07 14.29 27.86
C LYS A 167 -11.93 15.56 27.99
N ILE A 168 -13.22 15.40 28.22
CA ILE A 168 -14.10 16.51 28.57
C ILE A 168 -13.54 17.11 29.87
N SER A 169 -12.87 18.24 29.75
CA SER A 169 -12.44 18.98 30.97
C SER A 169 -13.69 19.42 31.71
N LYS A 170 -14.00 18.78 32.82
CA LYS A 170 -14.95 19.36 33.78
C LYS A 170 -14.33 20.66 34.21
N LYS A 171 -14.80 21.78 33.64
CA LYS A 171 -14.53 23.10 34.23
C LYS A 171 -15.09 23.06 35.63
N LYS A 172 -14.20 23.19 36.62
CA LYS A 172 -14.54 23.50 38.00
C LYS A 172 -15.03 24.94 38.07
#